data_0308c9c086fa61feec83e943ebba96e3
#
_entry.id   0308c9c086fa61feec83e943ebba96e3
#
_cell.length_a   1.000
_cell.length_b   1.000
_cell.length_c   1.000
_cell.angle_alpha   90.00
_cell.angle_beta   90.00
_cell.angle_gamma   90.00
#
_symmetry.space_group_name_H-M   'P 1'
#
loop_
_entity.id
_entity.type
_entity.pdbx_description
1 polymer ?
#
loop_
_entity_poly.entity_id
_entity_poly.type
_entity_poly.pdbx_seq_one_letter_code
_entity_poly.pdbx_strand_id
1 'polypeptide(L)'
;VLGFTVSGPTFETTYVDGEMRSIHEGLKQVYPDQNVRITDYNDGLSRVLFQTDSASHPPTYHLLIDRNKVKTLGSQRPWIEDHELVDEKWVYYAARDGLEIPGIVSLPAGWKKSDGPLPTVIHPHGGPWARDYTGWDFSGWVPFLTSRGYAVLQPQYRGSQGLGRKLWLAGDGEWGQSMQDDLDDGAKWMTEQGMADPERLVIFGYSYGGFAAAAAVVRPDSPVRCAISGAPVTDLDRLGVTWSSNRTQRLMQGQTVKGKNPMENTDTAHVPVLLYVGDRDVRTPSWHAKNFYKKVKDRVPAKLVLVDDMPHQMPWYYRHHVETLKLIEGYLNNDCGPGGIRGS
;
A
#
# COMPACT_ATOMS: atom_id res chain seq x y z
N VAL A 1 18.81 3.14 -27.97
CA VAL A 1 18.05 2.53 -26.87
C VAL A 1 18.95 1.52 -26.20
N LEU A 2 19.29 1.73 -24.93
CA LEU A 2 20.17 0.82 -24.17
C LEU A 2 19.42 -0.37 -23.60
N GLY A 3 18.14 -0.19 -23.27
CA GLY A 3 17.30 -1.21 -22.68
C GLY A 3 15.85 -0.76 -22.57
N PHE A 4 15.03 -1.60 -21.97
CA PHE A 4 13.64 -1.33 -21.64
C PHE A 4 13.32 -1.91 -20.27
N THR A 5 12.40 -1.27 -19.56
CA THR A 5 11.93 -1.72 -18.26
C THR A 5 10.50 -2.23 -18.37
N VAL A 6 10.23 -3.39 -17.81
CA VAL A 6 8.91 -4.01 -17.74
C VAL A 6 8.42 -3.95 -16.27
N SER A 7 7.15 -3.63 -16.09
CA SER A 7 6.50 -3.70 -14.78
C SER A 7 5.96 -5.12 -14.56
N GLY A 8 6.73 -5.93 -13.84
CA GLY A 8 6.28 -7.20 -13.26
C GLY A 8 5.87 -7.00 -11.79
N PRO A 9 6.03 -8.00 -10.92
CA PRO A 9 5.95 -7.81 -9.45
C PRO A 9 6.88 -6.70 -8.96
N THR A 10 8.06 -6.61 -9.56
CA THR A 10 8.99 -5.47 -9.45
C THR A 10 9.27 -4.87 -10.83
N PHE A 11 10.06 -3.80 -10.89
CA PHE A 11 10.55 -3.25 -12.14
C PHE A 11 11.76 -4.07 -12.63
N GLU A 12 11.61 -4.72 -13.78
CA GLU A 12 12.68 -5.49 -14.39
C GLU A 12 13.23 -4.76 -15.63
N THR A 13 14.52 -4.41 -15.59
CA THR A 13 15.19 -3.78 -16.72
C THR A 13 15.98 -4.81 -17.50
N THR A 14 15.68 -4.91 -18.80
CA THR A 14 16.44 -5.70 -19.77
C THR A 14 17.27 -4.77 -20.64
N TYR A 15 18.58 -4.91 -20.61
CA TYR A 15 19.48 -4.14 -21.47
C TYR A 15 19.71 -4.87 -22.79
N VAL A 16 19.53 -4.17 -23.91
CA VAL A 16 19.84 -4.66 -25.27
C VAL A 16 21.30 -4.40 -25.62
N ASP A 17 21.90 -3.34 -25.03
CA ASP A 17 23.33 -3.11 -25.11
C ASP A 17 24.10 -4.20 -24.35
N GLY A 18 25.10 -4.82 -25.00
CA GLY A 18 25.80 -5.99 -24.45
C GLY A 18 26.69 -5.67 -23.25
N GLU A 19 27.33 -4.49 -23.24
CA GLU A 19 28.18 -4.10 -22.11
C GLU A 19 27.34 -3.74 -20.88
N MET A 20 26.28 -2.98 -21.06
CA MET A 20 25.36 -2.62 -19.99
C MET A 20 24.66 -3.84 -19.42
N ARG A 21 24.27 -4.80 -20.28
CA ARG A 21 23.72 -6.10 -19.85
C ARG A 21 24.70 -6.86 -18.96
N SER A 22 25.94 -7.00 -19.41
CA SER A 22 26.98 -7.70 -18.64
C SER A 22 27.22 -7.07 -17.27
N ILE A 23 27.24 -5.73 -17.21
CA ILE A 23 27.38 -5.00 -15.94
C ILE A 23 26.17 -5.28 -15.03
N HIS A 24 24.95 -5.16 -15.55
CA HIS A 24 23.75 -5.36 -14.77
C HIS A 24 23.61 -6.79 -14.23
N GLU A 25 23.89 -7.80 -15.09
CA GLU A 25 23.89 -9.20 -14.68
C GLU A 25 24.97 -9.50 -13.62
N GLY A 26 26.16 -8.94 -13.78
CA GLY A 26 27.23 -9.04 -12.78
C GLY A 26 26.84 -8.42 -11.44
N LEU A 27 26.20 -7.26 -11.45
CA LEU A 27 25.70 -6.62 -10.23
C LEU A 27 24.60 -7.45 -9.54
N LYS A 28 23.69 -8.05 -10.32
CA LYS A 28 22.65 -8.98 -9.78
C LYS A 28 23.26 -10.22 -9.13
N GLN A 29 24.40 -10.71 -9.61
CA GLN A 29 25.14 -11.81 -8.94
C GLN A 29 25.77 -11.40 -7.62
N VAL A 30 26.20 -10.13 -7.50
CA VAL A 30 26.76 -9.58 -6.24
C VAL A 30 25.66 -9.30 -5.21
N TYR A 31 24.44 -8.96 -5.67
CA TYR A 31 23.27 -8.64 -4.83
C TYR A 31 22.08 -9.54 -5.20
N PRO A 32 22.15 -10.86 -4.97
CA PRO A 32 21.16 -11.83 -5.47
C PRO A 32 19.76 -11.64 -4.89
N ASP A 33 19.68 -11.15 -3.64
CA ASP A 33 18.41 -10.99 -2.90
C ASP A 33 17.89 -9.54 -2.90
N GLN A 34 18.45 -8.71 -3.78
CA GLN A 34 18.07 -7.31 -3.89
C GLN A 34 17.72 -6.93 -5.34
N ASN A 35 16.83 -5.99 -5.47
CA ASN A 35 16.61 -5.30 -6.72
C ASN A 35 17.85 -4.48 -7.07
N VAL A 36 18.31 -4.57 -8.30
CA VAL A 36 19.45 -3.78 -8.80
C VAL A 36 18.98 -2.86 -9.90
N ARG A 37 19.17 -1.56 -9.71
CA ARG A 37 18.77 -0.54 -10.68
C ARG A 37 19.92 0.39 -11.03
N ILE A 38 20.37 0.38 -12.26
CA ILE A 38 21.35 1.36 -12.76
C ILE A 38 20.63 2.70 -12.90
N THR A 39 21.17 3.75 -12.26
CA THR A 39 20.57 5.08 -12.22
C THR A 39 21.30 6.10 -13.07
N ASP A 40 22.62 5.93 -13.23
CA ASP A 40 23.45 6.82 -14.07
C ASP A 40 24.78 6.14 -14.45
N TYR A 41 25.46 6.64 -15.47
CA TYR A 41 26.74 6.12 -15.93
C TYR A 41 27.47 7.16 -16.81
N ASN A 42 28.79 7.05 -16.91
CA ASN A 42 29.59 7.84 -17.86
C ASN A 42 29.73 7.10 -19.20
N ASP A 43 30.09 7.83 -20.27
CA ASP A 43 30.15 7.32 -21.65
C ASP A 43 31.00 6.04 -21.84
N GLY A 44 32.06 5.89 -21.08
CA GLY A 44 32.96 4.71 -21.14
C GLY A 44 32.57 3.59 -20.17
N LEU A 45 31.45 3.68 -19.46
CA LEU A 45 31.00 2.74 -18.44
C LEU A 45 32.06 2.38 -17.39
N SER A 46 33.05 3.28 -17.18
CA SER A 46 34.04 3.14 -16.12
C SER A 46 33.54 3.64 -14.77
N ARG A 47 32.40 4.33 -14.77
CA ARG A 47 31.65 4.78 -13.59
C ARG A 47 30.18 4.49 -13.83
N VAL A 48 29.59 3.61 -13.02
CA VAL A 48 28.16 3.29 -13.08
C VAL A 48 27.56 3.46 -11.69
N LEU A 49 26.63 4.38 -11.58
CA LEU A 49 25.84 4.60 -10.37
C LEU A 49 24.65 3.64 -10.38
N PHE A 50 24.47 2.90 -9.33
CA PHE A 50 23.32 2.00 -9.18
C PHE A 50 22.77 2.02 -7.75
N GLN A 51 21.54 1.59 -7.64
CA GLN A 51 20.81 1.46 -6.40
C GLN A 51 20.45 0.00 -6.17
N THR A 52 20.50 -0.44 -4.92
CA THR A 52 19.94 -1.73 -4.49
C THR A 52 18.88 -1.51 -3.43
N ASP A 53 17.86 -2.35 -3.42
CA ASP A 53 16.81 -2.40 -2.38
C ASP A 53 16.17 -3.78 -2.30
N SER A 54 15.51 -4.06 -1.18
CA SER A 54 14.58 -5.18 -1.01
C SER A 54 13.50 -4.79 -0.01
N ALA A 55 12.56 -5.68 0.29
CA ALA A 55 11.54 -5.43 1.31
C ALA A 55 12.13 -5.10 2.69
N SER A 56 13.30 -5.69 3.03
CA SER A 56 14.01 -5.44 4.29
C SER A 56 15.17 -4.45 4.19
N HIS A 57 15.65 -4.17 2.99
CA HIS A 57 16.81 -3.30 2.80
C HIS A 57 16.41 -1.99 2.12
N PRO A 58 16.51 -0.86 2.82
CA PRO A 58 16.20 0.44 2.23
C PRO A 58 17.13 0.77 1.06
N PRO A 59 16.67 1.60 0.11
CA PRO A 59 17.45 1.98 -1.06
C PRO A 59 18.85 2.49 -0.68
N THR A 60 19.85 1.79 -1.21
CA THR A 60 21.27 2.09 -0.97
C THR A 60 21.96 2.36 -2.31
N TYR A 61 22.70 3.45 -2.39
CA TYR A 61 23.43 3.86 -3.58
C TYR A 61 24.85 3.35 -3.57
N HIS A 62 25.28 2.90 -4.74
CA HIS A 62 26.60 2.35 -4.99
C HIS A 62 27.21 2.92 -6.26
N LEU A 63 28.53 2.99 -6.31
CA LEU A 63 29.29 3.33 -7.50
C LEU A 63 30.16 2.15 -7.89
N LEU A 64 29.93 1.59 -9.08
CA LEU A 64 30.83 0.66 -9.73
C LEU A 64 31.94 1.46 -10.41
N ILE A 65 33.19 1.12 -10.12
CA ILE A 65 34.40 1.77 -10.62
C ILE A 65 35.18 0.78 -11.47
N ASP A 66 35.53 1.17 -12.70
CA ASP A 66 36.34 0.39 -13.62
C ASP A 66 35.86 -1.08 -13.79
N ARG A 67 34.54 -1.27 -13.67
CA ARG A 67 33.81 -2.55 -13.82
C ARG A 67 34.20 -3.66 -12.83
N ASN A 68 34.97 -3.37 -11.80
CA ASN A 68 35.49 -4.40 -10.86
C ASN A 68 35.45 -3.99 -9.40
N LYS A 69 35.24 -2.73 -9.07
CA LYS A 69 35.20 -2.25 -7.69
C LYS A 69 33.90 -1.56 -7.39
N VAL A 70 33.18 -2.03 -6.38
CA VAL A 70 31.99 -1.37 -5.88
C VAL A 70 32.34 -0.55 -4.63
N LYS A 71 31.88 0.71 -4.62
CA LYS A 71 31.92 1.60 -3.45
C LYS A 71 30.50 1.95 -3.05
N THR A 72 30.11 1.60 -1.82
CA THR A 72 28.84 2.06 -1.25
C THR A 72 28.94 3.55 -0.93
N LEU A 73 27.97 4.31 -1.39
CA LEU A 73 27.89 5.77 -1.18
C LEU A 73 27.03 6.11 0.04
N GLY A 74 25.95 5.37 0.28
CA GLY A 74 25.08 5.54 1.43
C GLY A 74 23.67 5.01 1.21
N SER A 75 22.98 4.78 2.32
CA SER A 75 21.57 4.36 2.37
C SER A 75 20.66 5.54 2.58
N GLN A 76 19.44 5.46 2.03
CA GLN A 76 18.37 6.44 2.31
C GLN A 76 17.85 6.36 3.75
N ARG A 77 18.10 5.24 4.45
CA ARG A 77 17.69 4.99 5.83
C ARG A 77 18.83 4.36 6.63
N PRO A 78 19.94 5.08 6.85
CA PRO A 78 21.15 4.51 7.46
C PRO A 78 20.95 4.07 8.92
N TRP A 79 19.84 4.47 9.55
CA TRP A 79 19.47 4.07 10.92
C TRP A 79 18.67 2.76 10.96
N ILE A 80 18.25 2.21 9.81
CA ILE A 80 17.71 0.87 9.71
C ILE A 80 18.91 -0.03 9.46
N GLU A 81 19.33 -0.72 10.52
CA GLU A 81 20.38 -1.72 10.43
C GLU A 81 19.87 -2.94 9.65
N ASP A 82 20.76 -3.86 9.31
CA ASP A 82 20.45 -5.09 8.56
C ASP A 82 19.55 -6.05 9.39
N HIS A 83 18.36 -5.58 9.69
CA HIS A 83 17.32 -6.40 10.28
C HIS A 83 16.44 -6.91 9.14
N GLU A 84 16.23 -8.21 9.09
CA GLU A 84 15.18 -8.79 8.28
C GLU A 84 13.84 -8.33 8.86
N LEU A 85 13.24 -7.32 8.22
CA LEU A 85 11.99 -6.74 8.69
C LEU A 85 10.77 -7.44 8.09
N VAL A 86 10.93 -7.98 6.89
CA VAL A 86 9.82 -8.44 6.05
C VAL A 86 10.23 -9.70 5.29
N ASP A 87 9.40 -10.73 5.34
CA ASP A 87 9.40 -11.83 4.39
C ASP A 87 8.27 -11.61 3.37
N GLU A 88 8.62 -11.27 2.13
CA GLU A 88 7.69 -10.78 1.11
C GLU A 88 7.49 -11.80 0.00
N LYS A 89 6.24 -11.97 -0.46
CA LYS A 89 5.87 -12.86 -1.57
C LYS A 89 4.81 -12.26 -2.46
N TRP A 90 5.02 -12.36 -3.78
CA TRP A 90 3.97 -12.13 -4.75
C TRP A 90 3.05 -13.35 -4.82
N VAL A 91 1.75 -13.13 -4.75
CA VAL A 91 0.72 -14.18 -4.67
C VAL A 91 -0.42 -13.90 -5.63
N TYR A 92 -1.27 -14.91 -5.84
CA TYR A 92 -2.53 -14.79 -6.56
C TYR A 92 -3.63 -15.47 -5.77
N TYR A 93 -4.81 -14.88 -5.74
CA TYR A 93 -6.01 -15.49 -5.19
C TYR A 93 -7.22 -15.21 -6.08
N ALA A 94 -8.25 -16.04 -5.97
CA ALA A 94 -9.48 -15.86 -6.73
C ALA A 94 -10.47 -14.99 -5.94
N ALA A 95 -10.99 -13.95 -6.58
CA ALA A 95 -12.17 -13.26 -6.10
C ALA A 95 -13.40 -14.18 -6.23
N ARG A 96 -14.49 -13.88 -5.51
CA ARG A 96 -15.73 -14.66 -5.48
C ARG A 96 -16.40 -14.84 -6.85
N ASP A 97 -16.13 -13.94 -7.78
CA ASP A 97 -16.59 -13.98 -9.17
C ASP A 97 -15.61 -14.71 -10.12
N GLY A 98 -14.52 -15.27 -9.58
CA GLY A 98 -13.50 -15.99 -10.32
C GLY A 98 -12.43 -15.12 -10.98
N LEU A 99 -12.43 -13.81 -10.76
CA LEU A 99 -11.33 -12.96 -11.21
C LEU A 99 -10.08 -13.27 -10.38
N GLU A 100 -8.96 -13.54 -11.06
CA GLU A 100 -7.66 -13.71 -10.40
C GLU A 100 -7.12 -12.33 -9.97
N ILE A 101 -6.86 -12.20 -8.68
CA ILE A 101 -6.34 -10.97 -8.07
C ILE A 101 -4.89 -11.21 -7.64
N PRO A 102 -3.93 -10.46 -8.20
CA PRO A 102 -2.57 -10.47 -7.69
C PRO A 102 -2.48 -9.76 -6.33
N GLY A 103 -1.48 -10.10 -5.53
CA GLY A 103 -1.23 -9.41 -4.27
C GLY A 103 0.20 -9.59 -3.79
N ILE A 104 0.59 -8.80 -2.81
CA ILE A 104 1.84 -8.95 -2.08
C ILE A 104 1.48 -9.33 -0.65
N VAL A 105 2.02 -10.45 -0.19
CA VAL A 105 1.98 -10.85 1.22
C VAL A 105 3.30 -10.51 1.85
N SER A 106 3.27 -9.76 2.93
CA SER A 106 4.42 -9.43 3.76
C SER A 106 4.20 -9.97 5.16
N LEU A 107 5.12 -10.79 5.62
CA LEU A 107 5.09 -11.44 6.93
C LEU A 107 6.25 -10.95 7.79
N PRO A 108 6.13 -10.98 9.13
CA PRO A 108 7.27 -10.79 10.02
C PRO A 108 8.40 -11.75 9.64
N ALA A 109 9.64 -11.24 9.59
CA ALA A 109 10.78 -12.04 9.20
C ALA A 109 10.91 -13.31 10.06
N GLY A 110 11.15 -14.43 9.40
CA GLY A 110 11.30 -15.73 10.05
C GLY A 110 10.02 -16.38 10.55
N TRP A 111 8.83 -15.77 10.33
CA TRP A 111 7.56 -16.40 10.69
C TRP A 111 7.34 -17.74 9.96
N LYS A 112 6.80 -18.69 10.67
CA LYS A 112 6.45 -20.02 10.14
C LYS A 112 4.99 -20.33 10.44
N LYS A 113 4.37 -21.12 9.59
CA LYS A 113 2.98 -21.55 9.77
C LYS A 113 2.73 -22.26 11.11
N SER A 114 3.75 -22.90 11.67
CA SER A 114 3.72 -23.50 13.02
C SER A 114 3.55 -22.50 14.15
N ASP A 115 3.85 -21.22 13.91
CA ASP A 115 3.77 -20.16 14.93
C ASP A 115 2.33 -19.65 15.10
N GLY A 116 1.43 -20.14 14.26
CA GLY A 116 0.01 -19.79 14.26
C GLY A 116 -0.32 -18.54 13.45
N PRO A 117 -1.63 -18.27 13.24
CA PRO A 117 -2.08 -17.14 12.44
C PRO A 117 -1.83 -15.80 13.15
N LEU A 118 -1.53 -14.79 12.33
CA LEU A 118 -1.15 -13.44 12.78
C LEU A 118 -2.33 -12.46 12.72
N PRO A 119 -2.34 -11.42 13.57
CA PRO A 119 -3.15 -10.24 13.29
C PRO A 119 -2.74 -9.69 11.94
N THR A 120 -3.73 -9.40 11.08
CA THR A 120 -3.47 -9.16 9.67
C THR A 120 -4.08 -7.85 9.19
N VAL A 121 -3.28 -7.08 8.46
CA VAL A 121 -3.70 -5.82 7.84
C VAL A 121 -3.92 -6.05 6.35
N ILE A 122 -5.14 -5.82 5.88
CA ILE A 122 -5.43 -5.67 4.46
C ILE A 122 -5.13 -4.22 4.09
N HIS A 123 -4.16 -4.04 3.20
CA HIS A 123 -3.59 -2.73 2.90
C HIS A 123 -3.78 -2.35 1.42
N PRO A 124 -4.99 -1.90 1.01
CA PRO A 124 -5.23 -1.45 -0.35
C PRO A 124 -4.46 -0.16 -0.65
N HIS A 125 -3.76 -0.14 -1.79
CA HIS A 125 -3.05 1.03 -2.27
C HIS A 125 -3.98 2.18 -2.65
N GLY A 126 -3.44 3.39 -2.73
CA GLY A 126 -4.13 4.56 -3.26
C GLY A 126 -4.29 4.51 -4.78
N GLY A 127 -5.01 5.47 -5.34
CA GLY A 127 -5.24 5.56 -6.78
C GLY A 127 -6.73 5.75 -7.10
N PRO A 128 -7.49 4.70 -7.55
CA PRO A 128 -7.19 3.26 -7.64
C PRO A 128 -6.29 2.85 -8.81
N TRP A 129 -6.14 3.69 -9.81
CA TRP A 129 -5.31 3.43 -11.00
C TRP A 129 -3.82 3.58 -10.70
N ALA A 130 -3.35 2.77 -9.77
CA ALA A 130 -1.98 2.62 -9.32
C ALA A 130 -1.72 1.13 -9.06
N ARG A 131 -0.63 0.80 -8.40
CA ARG A 131 -0.31 -0.54 -7.91
C ARG A 131 0.81 -0.48 -6.90
N ASP A 132 0.94 -1.55 -6.11
CA ASP A 132 2.13 -1.81 -5.31
C ASP A 132 3.16 -2.64 -6.07
N TYR A 133 4.39 -2.57 -5.64
CA TYR A 133 5.53 -3.32 -6.15
C TYR A 133 6.23 -4.01 -4.99
N THR A 134 6.84 -5.16 -5.28
CA THR A 134 7.76 -5.82 -4.33
C THR A 134 9.03 -5.00 -4.18
N GLY A 135 9.64 -5.09 -3.00
CA GLY A 135 10.83 -4.34 -2.62
C GLY A 135 10.55 -3.34 -1.51
N TRP A 136 11.36 -2.30 -1.43
CA TRP A 136 11.24 -1.32 -0.35
C TRP A 136 9.94 -0.52 -0.41
N ASP A 137 9.15 -0.58 0.66
CA ASP A 137 8.00 0.31 0.82
C ASP A 137 8.46 1.71 1.26
N PHE A 138 8.38 2.68 0.33
CA PHE A 138 8.77 4.07 0.59
C PHE A 138 7.88 4.78 1.62
N SER A 139 6.66 4.31 1.83
CA SER A 139 5.77 4.81 2.87
C SER A 139 6.24 4.41 4.26
N GLY A 140 6.93 3.27 4.35
CA GLY A 140 7.38 2.65 5.58
C GLY A 140 6.27 1.94 6.37
N TRP A 141 5.05 1.86 5.84
CA TRP A 141 3.92 1.24 6.55
C TRP A 141 4.06 -0.28 6.67
N VAL A 142 4.45 -0.94 5.59
CA VAL A 142 4.60 -2.40 5.59
C VAL A 142 5.70 -2.85 6.55
N PRO A 143 6.97 -2.40 6.45
CA PRO A 143 8.02 -2.79 7.40
C PRO A 143 7.70 -2.35 8.84
N PHE A 144 6.98 -1.25 9.04
CA PHE A 144 6.49 -0.85 10.35
C PHE A 144 5.52 -1.86 10.95
N LEU A 145 4.53 -2.31 10.18
CA LEU A 145 3.53 -3.27 10.62
C LEU A 145 4.14 -4.66 10.84
N THR A 146 4.96 -5.16 9.92
CA THR A 146 5.60 -6.48 10.05
C THR A 146 6.57 -6.55 11.22
N SER A 147 7.36 -5.50 11.47
CA SER A 147 8.23 -5.43 12.66
C SER A 147 7.47 -5.44 14.00
N ARG A 148 6.16 -5.24 13.96
CA ARG A 148 5.25 -5.30 15.11
C ARG A 148 4.43 -6.58 15.15
N GLY A 149 4.75 -7.54 14.30
CA GLY A 149 4.12 -8.87 14.29
C GLY A 149 2.79 -8.94 13.53
N TYR A 150 2.51 -8.00 12.63
CA TYR A 150 1.35 -8.07 11.74
C TYR A 150 1.74 -8.74 10.42
N ALA A 151 0.87 -9.61 9.90
CA ALA A 151 0.88 -9.92 8.48
C ALA A 151 0.23 -8.78 7.69
N VAL A 152 0.71 -8.53 6.47
CA VAL A 152 0.13 -7.51 5.58
C VAL A 152 -0.18 -8.13 4.23
N LEU A 153 -1.41 -7.92 3.73
CA LEU A 153 -1.77 -8.21 2.35
C LEU A 153 -1.97 -6.88 1.62
N GLN A 154 -1.22 -6.67 0.55
CA GLN A 154 -1.39 -5.56 -0.39
C GLN A 154 -2.06 -6.10 -1.67
N PRO A 155 -3.40 -6.08 -1.75
CA PRO A 155 -4.11 -6.60 -2.92
C PRO A 155 -3.98 -5.64 -4.09
N GLN A 156 -3.69 -6.20 -5.28
CA GLN A 156 -3.78 -5.50 -6.55
C GLN A 156 -5.22 -5.67 -7.07
N TYR A 157 -6.17 -5.07 -6.34
CA TYR A 157 -7.61 -5.20 -6.60
C TYR A 157 -7.97 -4.74 -8.02
N ARG A 158 -9.13 -5.16 -8.53
CA ARG A 158 -9.62 -4.67 -9.84
C ARG A 158 -9.60 -3.13 -9.91
N GLY A 159 -9.17 -2.58 -11.03
CA GLY A 159 -8.84 -1.16 -11.18
C GLY A 159 -7.35 -0.87 -11.10
N SER A 160 -6.53 -1.76 -10.53
CA SER A 160 -5.06 -1.61 -10.50
C SER A 160 -4.49 -1.62 -11.91
N GLN A 161 -3.52 -0.74 -12.17
CA GLN A 161 -2.90 -0.59 -13.49
C GLN A 161 -1.60 -1.40 -13.62
N GLY A 162 -1.17 -1.63 -14.88
CA GLY A 162 0.09 -2.31 -15.18
C GLY A 162 0.05 -3.84 -15.03
N LEU A 163 -1.12 -4.43 -14.71
CA LEU A 163 -1.37 -5.87 -14.54
C LEU A 163 -2.35 -6.41 -15.59
N GLY A 164 -2.43 -5.74 -16.70
CA GLY A 164 -3.29 -6.10 -17.82
C GLY A 164 -4.60 -5.32 -17.85
N ARG A 165 -5.11 -5.14 -19.09
CA ARG A 165 -6.31 -4.34 -19.34
C ARG A 165 -7.57 -4.92 -18.69
N LYS A 166 -7.66 -6.26 -18.60
CA LYS A 166 -8.82 -6.93 -18.00
C LYS A 166 -9.00 -6.54 -16.55
N LEU A 167 -7.94 -6.62 -15.74
CA LEU A 167 -7.97 -6.24 -14.33
C LEU A 167 -8.25 -4.74 -14.16
N TRP A 168 -7.59 -3.90 -14.97
CA TRP A 168 -7.76 -2.46 -14.91
C TRP A 168 -9.21 -2.04 -15.16
N LEU A 169 -9.81 -2.47 -16.27
CA LEU A 169 -11.18 -2.08 -16.64
C LEU A 169 -12.27 -2.70 -15.74
N ALA A 170 -11.97 -3.82 -15.09
CA ALA A 170 -12.91 -4.47 -14.17
C ALA A 170 -13.25 -3.62 -12.92
N GLY A 171 -12.47 -2.57 -12.64
CA GLY A 171 -12.74 -1.64 -11.55
C GLY A 171 -13.65 -0.47 -11.90
N ASP A 172 -14.00 -0.29 -13.19
CA ASP A 172 -14.81 0.84 -13.64
C ASP A 172 -16.24 0.74 -13.11
N GLY A 173 -16.65 1.73 -12.31
CA GLY A 173 -17.97 1.76 -11.69
C GLY A 173 -18.14 0.86 -10.45
N GLU A 174 -17.08 0.22 -9.98
CA GLU A 174 -17.12 -0.82 -8.94
C GLU A 174 -16.61 -0.36 -7.57
N TRP A 175 -16.50 0.93 -7.33
CA TRP A 175 -16.04 1.48 -6.06
C TRP A 175 -16.97 1.07 -4.91
N GLY A 176 -16.41 0.45 -3.85
CA GLY A 176 -17.18 -0.06 -2.70
C GLY A 176 -18.09 -1.27 -3.02
N GLN A 177 -17.96 -1.83 -4.21
CA GLN A 177 -18.67 -3.03 -4.70
C GLN A 177 -17.66 -4.16 -4.95
N SER A 178 -17.49 -4.63 -6.17
CA SER A 178 -16.57 -5.72 -6.49
C SER A 178 -15.10 -5.37 -6.18
N MET A 179 -14.71 -4.10 -6.21
CA MET A 179 -13.39 -3.67 -5.73
C MET A 179 -13.22 -3.94 -4.23
N GLN A 180 -14.29 -3.82 -3.43
CA GLN A 180 -14.27 -4.16 -2.01
C GLN A 180 -14.34 -5.68 -1.81
N ASP A 181 -15.07 -6.40 -2.67
CA ASP A 181 -15.10 -7.87 -2.66
C ASP A 181 -13.69 -8.46 -2.81
N ASP A 182 -12.86 -7.90 -3.69
CA ASP A 182 -11.48 -8.34 -3.89
C ASP A 182 -10.65 -8.26 -2.58
N LEU A 183 -10.88 -7.23 -1.77
CA LEU A 183 -10.19 -7.04 -0.49
C LEU A 183 -10.66 -8.07 0.56
N ASP A 184 -11.98 -8.27 0.66
CA ASP A 184 -12.58 -9.22 1.59
C ASP A 184 -12.20 -10.67 1.23
N ASP A 185 -12.18 -11.00 -0.07
CA ASP A 185 -11.77 -12.31 -0.57
C ASP A 185 -10.27 -12.56 -0.34
N GLY A 186 -9.44 -11.51 -0.42
CA GLY A 186 -8.05 -11.56 -0.03
C GLY A 186 -7.85 -11.85 1.46
N ALA A 187 -8.63 -11.22 2.33
CA ALA A 187 -8.62 -11.50 3.77
C ALA A 187 -9.03 -12.95 4.08
N LYS A 188 -10.08 -13.43 3.41
CA LYS A 188 -10.53 -14.82 3.51
C LYS A 188 -9.44 -15.78 3.05
N TRP A 189 -8.83 -15.52 1.90
CA TRP A 189 -7.73 -16.34 1.37
C TRP A 189 -6.55 -16.39 2.35
N MET A 190 -6.13 -15.27 2.95
CA MET A 190 -5.07 -15.24 3.97
C MET A 190 -5.41 -16.14 5.17
N THR A 191 -6.68 -16.15 5.58
CA THR A 191 -7.18 -17.01 6.65
C THR A 191 -7.14 -18.48 6.26
N GLU A 192 -7.59 -18.84 5.07
CA GLU A 192 -7.57 -20.21 4.54
C GLU A 192 -6.14 -20.74 4.38
N GLN A 193 -5.18 -19.85 4.07
CA GLN A 193 -3.75 -20.21 4.05
C GLN A 193 -3.15 -20.38 5.45
N GLY A 194 -3.88 -20.03 6.51
CA GLY A 194 -3.41 -20.11 7.90
C GLY A 194 -2.41 -19.02 8.28
N MET A 195 -2.35 -17.93 7.52
CA MET A 195 -1.53 -16.76 7.80
C MET A 195 -2.26 -15.72 8.65
N ALA A 196 -3.55 -15.49 8.38
CA ALA A 196 -4.38 -14.51 9.08
C ALA A 196 -5.28 -15.15 10.13
N ASP A 197 -5.39 -14.50 11.29
CA ASP A 197 -6.41 -14.77 12.28
C ASP A 197 -7.70 -14.03 11.90
N PRO A 198 -8.82 -14.72 11.62
CA PRO A 198 -10.07 -14.09 11.21
C PRO A 198 -10.66 -13.14 12.26
N GLU A 199 -10.33 -13.33 13.54
CA GLU A 199 -10.78 -12.45 14.61
C GLU A 199 -9.92 -11.19 14.78
N ARG A 200 -8.80 -11.10 14.04
CA ARG A 200 -7.81 -10.00 14.13
C ARG A 200 -7.48 -9.40 12.78
N LEU A 201 -8.50 -9.23 11.93
CA LEU A 201 -8.38 -8.59 10.62
C LEU A 201 -8.57 -7.06 10.74
N VAL A 202 -7.73 -6.31 10.07
CA VAL A 202 -7.77 -4.85 9.98
C VAL A 202 -7.72 -4.43 8.51
N ILE A 203 -8.43 -3.39 8.15
CA ILE A 203 -8.20 -2.70 6.89
C ILE A 203 -7.53 -1.36 7.17
N PHE A 204 -6.40 -1.10 6.50
CA PHE A 204 -5.69 0.17 6.55
C PHE A 204 -5.33 0.63 5.15
N GLY A 205 -5.76 1.82 4.77
CA GLY A 205 -5.38 2.40 3.50
C GLY A 205 -5.37 3.92 3.50
N TYR A 206 -4.76 4.49 2.47
CA TYR A 206 -4.60 5.93 2.28
C TYR A 206 -5.20 6.36 0.93
N SER A 207 -5.81 7.54 0.85
CA SER A 207 -6.44 8.06 -0.38
C SER A 207 -7.59 7.16 -0.85
N TYR A 208 -7.49 6.51 -2.02
CA TYR A 208 -8.44 5.47 -2.41
C TYR A 208 -8.46 4.31 -1.39
N GLY A 209 -7.30 3.87 -0.89
CA GLY A 209 -7.25 2.88 0.20
C GLY A 209 -7.99 3.37 1.45
N GLY A 210 -7.96 4.67 1.72
CA GLY A 210 -8.78 5.30 2.76
C GLY A 210 -10.29 5.25 2.46
N PHE A 211 -10.70 5.40 1.19
CA PHE A 211 -12.06 5.12 0.75
C PHE A 211 -12.45 3.67 1.04
N ALA A 212 -11.60 2.71 0.65
CA ALA A 212 -11.85 1.28 0.88
C ALA A 212 -12.00 0.96 2.37
N ALA A 213 -11.18 1.58 3.22
CA ALA A 213 -11.31 1.46 4.68
C ALA A 213 -12.63 2.07 5.18
N ALA A 214 -13.04 3.24 4.68
CA ALA A 214 -14.33 3.83 5.04
C ALA A 214 -15.53 3.02 4.51
N ALA A 215 -15.40 2.41 3.32
CA ALA A 215 -16.41 1.50 2.78
C ALA A 215 -16.58 0.25 3.66
N ALA A 216 -15.48 -0.31 4.18
CA ALA A 216 -15.53 -1.45 5.11
C ALA A 216 -16.29 -1.11 6.41
N VAL A 217 -16.23 0.14 6.89
CA VAL A 217 -16.96 0.58 8.10
C VAL A 217 -18.47 0.44 7.96
N VAL A 218 -18.99 0.68 6.76
CA VAL A 218 -20.43 0.71 6.47
C VAL A 218 -20.94 -0.51 5.71
N ARG A 219 -20.05 -1.42 5.33
CA ARG A 219 -20.39 -2.64 4.59
C ARG A 219 -20.86 -3.75 5.55
N PRO A 220 -22.11 -4.21 5.50
CA PRO A 220 -22.68 -5.13 6.49
C PRO A 220 -21.87 -6.41 6.76
N ASP A 221 -21.27 -6.97 5.69
CA ASP A 221 -20.55 -8.25 5.72
C ASP A 221 -19.02 -8.06 5.76
N SER A 222 -18.55 -6.90 6.23
CA SER A 222 -17.11 -6.64 6.33
C SER A 222 -16.44 -7.58 7.33
N PRO A 223 -15.37 -8.30 6.95
CA PRO A 223 -14.70 -9.25 7.83
C PRO A 223 -13.76 -8.59 8.85
N VAL A 224 -13.55 -7.28 8.75
CA VAL A 224 -12.54 -6.60 9.55
C VAL A 224 -13.04 -6.17 10.92
N ARG A 225 -12.16 -6.27 11.90
CA ARG A 225 -12.43 -5.86 13.28
C ARG A 225 -12.40 -4.35 13.48
N CYS A 226 -11.52 -3.67 12.75
CA CYS A 226 -11.43 -2.22 12.74
C CYS A 226 -10.86 -1.70 11.42
N ALA A 227 -11.00 -0.40 11.19
CA ALA A 227 -10.55 0.28 10.00
C ALA A 227 -9.65 1.48 10.32
N ILE A 228 -8.62 1.69 9.51
CA ILE A 228 -7.78 2.89 9.53
C ILE A 228 -7.87 3.55 8.16
N SER A 229 -8.49 4.72 8.12
CA SER A 229 -8.84 5.44 6.91
C SER A 229 -8.03 6.73 6.82
N GLY A 230 -6.91 6.68 6.11
CA GLY A 230 -6.01 7.80 5.90
C GLY A 230 -6.40 8.63 4.68
N ALA A 231 -6.50 9.95 4.84
CA ALA A 231 -6.85 10.91 3.79
C ALA A 231 -8.00 10.41 2.87
N PRO A 232 -9.15 9.97 3.43
CA PRO A 232 -10.16 9.23 2.70
C PRO A 232 -10.92 10.09 1.70
N VAL A 233 -11.37 9.42 0.64
CA VAL A 233 -12.56 9.85 -0.11
C VAL A 233 -13.76 9.16 0.52
N THR A 234 -14.72 9.88 1.06
CA THR A 234 -15.92 9.29 1.69
C THR A 234 -17.22 9.64 0.98
N ASP A 235 -17.16 10.60 0.05
CA ASP A 235 -18.29 11.09 -0.71
C ASP A 235 -17.93 11.13 -2.19
N LEU A 236 -18.45 10.15 -2.95
CA LEU A 236 -18.15 9.99 -4.37
C LEU A 236 -18.78 11.09 -5.23
N ASP A 237 -19.94 11.60 -4.86
CA ASP A 237 -20.66 12.61 -5.64
C ASP A 237 -19.91 13.94 -5.68
N ARG A 238 -19.13 14.21 -4.62
CA ARG A 238 -18.35 15.43 -4.50
C ARG A 238 -16.90 15.30 -4.99
N LEU A 239 -16.49 14.10 -5.37
CA LEU A 239 -15.11 13.84 -5.80
C LEU A 239 -14.80 14.48 -7.16
N GLY A 240 -15.73 14.48 -8.09
CA GLY A 240 -15.53 14.90 -9.48
C GLY A 240 -15.08 16.35 -9.68
N VAL A 241 -15.19 17.20 -8.66
CA VAL A 241 -14.83 18.63 -8.75
C VAL A 241 -13.35 18.89 -8.40
N THR A 242 -12.72 17.99 -7.65
CA THR A 242 -11.38 18.22 -7.07
C THR A 242 -10.23 17.47 -7.77
N TRP A 243 -10.55 16.52 -8.67
CA TRP A 243 -9.57 15.55 -9.17
C TRP A 243 -8.65 16.02 -10.29
N SER A 244 -9.11 16.93 -11.13
CA SER A 244 -8.29 17.42 -12.22
C SER A 244 -8.76 18.79 -12.72
N SER A 245 -7.82 19.67 -13.04
CA SER A 245 -8.08 20.90 -13.79
C SER A 245 -8.50 20.61 -15.25
N ASN A 246 -8.16 19.41 -15.78
CA ASN A 246 -8.50 19.01 -17.14
C ASN A 246 -9.95 18.50 -17.22
N ARG A 247 -10.77 19.22 -18.04
CA ARG A 247 -12.19 18.89 -18.24
C ARG A 247 -12.41 17.48 -18.81
N THR A 248 -11.62 17.08 -19.79
CA THR A 248 -11.72 15.76 -20.43
C THR A 248 -11.43 14.65 -19.44
N GLN A 249 -10.36 14.82 -18.63
CA GLN A 249 -10.02 13.86 -17.60
C GLN A 249 -11.11 13.73 -16.54
N ARG A 250 -11.72 14.84 -16.10
CA ARG A 250 -12.87 14.80 -15.18
C ARG A 250 -14.08 14.06 -15.77
N LEU A 251 -14.38 14.28 -17.04
CA LEU A 251 -15.49 13.61 -17.74
C LEU A 251 -15.22 12.09 -17.85
N MET A 252 -14.00 11.69 -18.19
CA MET A 252 -13.63 10.27 -18.29
C MET A 252 -13.64 9.60 -16.91
N GLN A 253 -13.07 10.23 -15.91
CA GLN A 253 -13.05 9.72 -14.53
C GLN A 253 -14.46 9.63 -13.94
N GLY A 254 -15.34 10.58 -14.24
CA GLY A 254 -16.74 10.54 -13.81
C GLY A 254 -17.56 9.38 -14.38
N GLN A 255 -17.05 8.66 -15.39
CA GLN A 255 -17.63 7.40 -15.86
C GLN A 255 -17.17 6.20 -15.04
N THR A 256 -15.95 6.24 -14.51
CA THR A 256 -15.30 5.13 -13.80
C THR A 256 -15.46 5.21 -12.28
N VAL A 257 -15.56 6.42 -11.72
CA VAL A 257 -15.75 6.67 -10.28
C VAL A 257 -17.24 6.63 -9.94
N LYS A 258 -17.77 5.42 -9.88
CA LYS A 258 -19.14 5.12 -9.47
C LYS A 258 -19.15 3.92 -8.56
N GLY A 259 -20.19 3.76 -7.76
CA GLY A 259 -20.36 2.60 -6.89
C GLY A 259 -21.12 2.94 -5.61
N LYS A 260 -20.85 2.20 -4.55
CA LYS A 260 -21.45 2.45 -3.23
C LYS A 260 -20.70 3.57 -2.51
N ASN A 261 -21.42 4.65 -2.25
CA ASN A 261 -20.91 5.83 -1.56
C ASN A 261 -20.93 5.58 -0.04
N PRO A 262 -19.78 5.54 0.67
CA PRO A 262 -19.76 5.34 2.13
C PRO A 262 -20.61 6.38 2.87
N MET A 263 -20.68 7.60 2.37
CA MET A 263 -21.41 8.71 2.98
C MET A 263 -22.93 8.51 2.98
N GLU A 264 -23.47 7.72 2.07
CA GLU A 264 -24.89 7.39 1.96
C GLU A 264 -25.30 6.18 2.80
N ASN A 265 -24.31 5.39 3.25
CA ASN A 265 -24.52 4.14 3.98
C ASN A 265 -24.06 4.21 5.45
N THR A 266 -23.93 5.40 6.00
CA THR A 266 -23.44 5.60 7.38
C THR A 266 -24.34 5.04 8.46
N ASP A 267 -25.59 4.76 8.16
CA ASP A 267 -26.57 4.12 9.05
C ASP A 267 -26.27 2.64 9.30
N THR A 268 -25.52 1.98 8.44
CA THR A 268 -25.06 0.60 8.59
C THR A 268 -23.67 0.48 9.23
N ALA A 269 -23.07 1.60 9.66
CA ALA A 269 -21.74 1.57 10.30
C ALA A 269 -21.70 0.66 11.52
N HIS A 270 -20.74 -0.28 11.54
CA HIS A 270 -20.60 -1.27 12.62
C HIS A 270 -19.13 -1.59 12.97
N VAL A 271 -18.17 -1.06 12.22
CA VAL A 271 -16.73 -1.28 12.43
C VAL A 271 -16.09 -0.04 13.06
N PRO A 272 -15.35 -0.16 14.17
CA PRO A 272 -14.56 0.93 14.75
C PRO A 272 -13.60 1.54 13.72
N VAL A 273 -13.42 2.87 13.76
CA VAL A 273 -12.61 3.55 12.73
C VAL A 273 -11.71 4.66 13.27
N LEU A 274 -10.46 4.64 12.83
CA LEU A 274 -9.56 5.79 12.87
C LEU A 274 -9.58 6.50 11.52
N LEU A 275 -9.91 7.77 11.53
CA LEU A 275 -9.79 8.68 10.39
C LEU A 275 -8.63 9.64 10.64
N TYR A 276 -7.71 9.78 9.70
CA TYR A 276 -6.69 10.82 9.76
C TYR A 276 -6.46 11.47 8.40
N VAL A 277 -6.16 12.75 8.38
CA VAL A 277 -5.93 13.51 7.16
C VAL A 277 -5.09 14.75 7.45
N GLY A 278 -4.22 15.12 6.53
CA GLY A 278 -3.50 16.37 6.62
C GLY A 278 -4.40 17.61 6.46
N ASP A 279 -4.14 18.66 7.18
CA ASP A 279 -4.90 19.91 7.05
C ASP A 279 -4.59 20.66 5.74
N ARG A 280 -3.42 20.36 5.12
CA ARG A 280 -3.00 20.85 3.80
C ARG A 280 -3.38 19.94 2.65
N ASP A 281 -4.16 18.91 2.90
CA ASP A 281 -4.62 17.99 1.86
C ASP A 281 -5.66 18.66 0.95
N VAL A 282 -5.21 19.02 -0.26
CA VAL A 282 -6.07 19.63 -1.28
C VAL A 282 -6.66 18.58 -2.25
N ARG A 283 -6.14 17.35 -2.23
CA ARG A 283 -6.58 16.27 -3.10
C ARG A 283 -7.78 15.52 -2.54
N THR A 284 -7.71 15.17 -1.26
CA THR A 284 -8.82 14.65 -0.46
C THR A 284 -9.02 15.57 0.75
N PRO A 285 -9.68 16.72 0.55
CA PRO A 285 -9.78 17.73 1.59
C PRO A 285 -10.40 17.18 2.88
N SER A 286 -9.96 17.70 4.01
CA SER A 286 -10.33 17.19 5.35
C SER A 286 -11.84 17.14 5.63
N TRP A 287 -12.67 17.81 4.83
CA TRP A 287 -14.12 17.72 4.98
C TRP A 287 -14.69 16.32 4.68
N HIS A 288 -14.02 15.50 3.84
CA HIS A 288 -14.37 14.09 3.64
C HIS A 288 -14.34 13.34 4.98
N ALA A 289 -13.20 13.34 5.65
CA ALA A 289 -13.04 12.69 6.94
C ALA A 289 -13.95 13.30 8.02
N LYS A 290 -14.03 14.63 8.10
CA LYS A 290 -14.87 15.35 9.06
C LYS A 290 -16.34 15.03 8.94
N ASN A 291 -16.88 14.99 7.72
CA ASN A 291 -18.31 14.74 7.50
C ASN A 291 -18.65 13.27 7.77
N PHE A 292 -17.81 12.34 7.35
CA PHE A 292 -18.00 10.92 7.64
C PHE A 292 -17.93 10.65 9.16
N TYR A 293 -16.91 11.19 9.84
CA TYR A 293 -16.79 11.10 11.29
C TYR A 293 -18.05 11.57 12.02
N LYS A 294 -18.59 12.74 11.64
CA LYS A 294 -19.82 13.28 12.26
C LYS A 294 -21.01 12.33 12.18
N LYS A 295 -21.10 11.55 11.11
CA LYS A 295 -22.20 10.61 10.88
C LYS A 295 -22.03 9.26 11.59
N VAL A 296 -20.78 8.79 11.73
CA VAL A 296 -20.52 7.44 12.29
C VAL A 296 -20.17 7.42 13.76
N LYS A 297 -19.68 8.53 14.35
CA LYS A 297 -19.18 8.60 15.73
C LYS A 297 -20.19 8.22 16.83
N ASP A 298 -21.47 8.36 16.56
CA ASP A 298 -22.54 8.01 17.50
C ASP A 298 -23.02 6.56 17.31
N ARG A 299 -22.44 5.82 16.35
CA ARG A 299 -22.79 4.42 16.02
C ARG A 299 -21.65 3.46 16.34
N VAL A 300 -20.42 3.87 16.07
CA VAL A 300 -19.22 3.07 16.31
C VAL A 300 -18.14 3.90 17.01
N PRO A 301 -17.23 3.28 17.76
CA PRO A 301 -16.02 3.94 18.21
C PRO A 301 -15.28 4.57 17.02
N ALA A 302 -15.23 5.89 16.97
CA ALA A 302 -14.60 6.61 15.86
C ALA A 302 -13.64 7.68 16.40
N LYS A 303 -12.49 7.80 15.77
CA LYS A 303 -11.47 8.81 16.07
C LYS A 303 -11.15 9.59 14.81
N LEU A 304 -11.01 10.91 14.94
CA LEU A 304 -10.59 11.79 13.84
C LEU A 304 -9.37 12.58 14.27
N VAL A 305 -8.31 12.52 13.47
CA VAL A 305 -7.09 13.30 13.67
C VAL A 305 -6.78 14.13 12.43
N LEU A 306 -6.54 15.41 12.64
CA LEU A 306 -6.01 16.31 11.61
C LEU A 306 -4.52 16.47 11.87
N VAL A 307 -3.70 16.08 10.92
CA VAL A 307 -2.25 16.19 11.01
C VAL A 307 -1.83 17.55 10.48
N ASP A 308 -1.19 18.33 11.32
CA ASP A 308 -0.81 19.70 11.02
C ASP A 308 0.21 19.79 9.88
N ASP A 309 -0.03 20.71 8.94
CA ASP A 309 0.84 21.01 7.79
C ASP A 309 1.15 19.80 6.87
N MET A 310 0.34 18.74 6.92
CA MET A 310 0.55 17.54 6.12
C MET A 310 -0.21 17.64 4.79
N PRO A 311 0.50 17.56 3.64
CA PRO A 311 -0.12 17.48 2.32
C PRO A 311 -0.56 16.05 1.98
N HIS A 312 -1.32 15.87 0.87
CA HIS A 312 -1.74 14.54 0.41
C HIS A 312 -0.58 13.65 -0.01
N GLN A 313 0.37 14.20 -0.75
CA GLN A 313 1.44 13.44 -1.39
C GLN A 313 2.74 13.49 -0.61
N MET A 314 3.42 12.35 -0.56
CA MET A 314 4.82 12.31 -0.14
C MET A 314 5.73 13.04 -1.16
N PRO A 315 6.89 13.55 -0.75
CA PRO A 315 7.53 13.32 0.54
C PRO A 315 6.91 14.15 1.68
N TRP A 316 6.65 13.48 2.79
CA TRP A 316 6.24 14.13 4.03
C TRP A 316 7.46 14.54 4.85
N TYR A 317 7.31 15.53 5.74
CA TYR A 317 8.33 15.78 6.75
C TYR A 317 8.45 14.59 7.71
N TYR A 318 9.62 14.39 8.28
CA TYR A 318 9.89 13.32 9.24
C TYR A 318 8.84 13.27 10.38
N ARG A 319 8.44 14.45 10.88
CA ARG A 319 7.41 14.55 11.93
C ARG A 319 6.08 13.90 11.51
N HIS A 320 5.66 14.05 10.25
CA HIS A 320 4.40 13.46 9.76
C HIS A 320 4.45 11.92 9.76
N HIS A 321 5.59 11.35 9.36
CA HIS A 321 5.79 9.90 9.44
C HIS A 321 5.72 9.42 10.89
N VAL A 322 6.44 10.07 11.81
CA VAL A 322 6.44 9.69 13.23
C VAL A 322 5.06 9.83 13.84
N GLU A 323 4.37 10.93 13.58
CA GLU A 323 3.02 11.19 14.12
C GLU A 323 2.01 10.17 13.61
N THR A 324 1.96 9.94 12.30
CA THR A 324 1.02 8.99 11.70
C THR A 324 1.29 7.54 12.11
N LEU A 325 2.56 7.11 12.18
CA LEU A 325 2.92 5.76 12.64
C LEU A 325 2.56 5.55 14.12
N LYS A 326 2.84 6.52 14.99
CA LYS A 326 2.42 6.45 16.40
C LYS A 326 0.91 6.43 16.56
N LEU A 327 0.19 7.19 15.73
CA LEU A 327 -1.26 7.22 15.72
C LEU A 327 -1.84 5.86 15.33
N ILE A 328 -1.31 5.23 14.27
CA ILE A 328 -1.70 3.91 13.80
C ILE A 328 -1.41 2.85 14.89
N GLU A 329 -0.20 2.84 15.45
CA GLU A 329 0.19 1.91 16.51
C GLU A 329 -0.69 2.06 17.76
N GLY A 330 -0.91 3.28 18.20
CA GLY A 330 -1.76 3.56 19.36
C GLY A 330 -3.20 3.11 19.15
N TYR A 331 -3.75 3.31 17.93
CA TYR A 331 -5.08 2.84 17.59
C TYR A 331 -5.17 1.31 17.55
N LEU A 332 -4.24 0.66 16.88
CA LEU A 332 -4.20 -0.81 16.81
C LEU A 332 -4.08 -1.45 18.20
N ASN A 333 -3.30 -0.87 19.08
CA ASN A 333 -3.07 -1.43 20.42
C ASN A 333 -4.20 -1.17 21.41
N ASN A 334 -4.97 -0.08 21.24
CA ASN A 334 -5.91 0.37 22.30
C ASN A 334 -7.35 0.49 21.82
N ASP A 335 -7.58 0.92 20.57
CA ASP A 335 -8.89 1.39 20.12
C ASP A 335 -9.50 0.51 18.99
N CYS A 336 -8.77 -0.49 18.52
CA CYS A 336 -9.23 -1.47 17.53
C CYS A 336 -10.05 -2.59 18.19
N GLY A 337 -11.24 -2.24 18.69
CA GLY A 337 -12.07 -3.08 19.52
C GLY A 337 -11.61 -3.13 20.99
N PRO A 338 -12.33 -3.83 21.87
CA PRO A 338 -11.98 -3.95 23.28
C PRO A 338 -10.61 -4.59 23.48
N GLY A 339 -9.68 -3.87 24.11
CA GLY A 339 -8.32 -4.34 24.37
C GLY A 339 -7.36 -4.28 23.18
N GLY A 340 -7.76 -3.62 22.08
CA GLY A 340 -6.97 -3.53 20.85
C GLY A 340 -7.00 -4.81 20.01
N ILE A 341 -6.30 -4.78 18.86
CA ILE A 341 -6.30 -5.90 17.89
C ILE A 341 -5.52 -7.12 18.39
N ARG A 342 -4.57 -6.93 19.30
CA ARG A 342 -3.76 -8.05 19.80
C ARG A 342 -4.51 -8.90 20.82
N GLY A 343 -5.60 -8.37 21.41
CA GLY A 343 -6.44 -9.08 22.35
C GLY A 343 -5.70 -9.54 23.59
N SER A 344 -6.37 -9.69 24.67
CA SER A 344 -5.88 -10.41 25.86
C SER A 344 -5.79 -11.89 25.61
#